data_83b79684fe87fc6067f0bf188167bf13
#
_entry.id   83b79684fe87fc6067f0bf188167bf13
#
_cell.length_a   1.000
_cell.length_b   1.000
_cell.length_c   1.000
_cell.angle_alpha   90.00
_cell.angle_beta   90.00
_cell.angle_gamma   90.00
#
_symmetry.space_group_name_H-M   'P 1'
#
loop_
_entity.id
_entity.type
_entity.pdbx_description
1 polymer ?
#
loop_
_entity_poly.entity_id
_entity_poly.type
_entity_poly.pdbx_seq_one_letter_code
_entity_poly.pdbx_strand_id
1 'polypeptide(L)'
;MTRLLSLFLLALVSVSAFSQRRSEQIRVNQTGYYPNAPKIAAIREFRTDIFHITTPDLADTLYTGTATGPNSAPYSEVETWLADFSNFTATGVYVVVIPELGYSWPFEISAAVHEPLAKSSLKAFYFNRMSTPLPWEYAGKWARPAGHPDSHVMVHASASAENRPEGTIISAPKGWYDAGDYNKYVVNSGITMGTMLSALEDFPEYYKNLAVNIPETGNGMPDILNELLWNLRWMIRMQDPYDGGVYHKLTTANFEGRLMPAEAVNQRYVVQKSTAAALNFTAVLAQASRILREYENIVPGLADSCINAAVYAWEWAVENPQIYYRQNDMNRQYDPDIVTGAYGDGNVTDEFMWAATELFITTGDEKYFRSVNLFPDTAMPIPSWNQVRLLAYYSLLRKEDDLPKFASGNIEIIKIRLERLANELIEDLGSRPYHAVMGSSPRDFVWGSNSVAANQGIALINAYLSTGNRRYLDGALHNLDYLAGRNATGYSFVTGHGHRTPMHIHHRPSDADPLPDPVPGLLAGGPNPGQQDGCDYPSDIPDESFVDDWCSYASNEIAINWNAPLVYLSGAIEALQFDAGYSGR
;
A
#
# COMPACT_ATOMS: atom_id res chain seq x y z
N MET A 1 62.66 59.09 32.99
CA MET A 1 61.74 58.95 31.82
C MET A 1 61.56 57.48 31.53
N THR A 2 60.59 56.88 32.14
CA THR A 2 60.29 55.43 32.04
C THR A 2 59.05 55.27 31.13
N ARG A 3 59.22 54.65 29.98
CA ARG A 3 58.08 54.29 29.11
C ARG A 3 57.53 52.95 29.51
N LEU A 4 56.25 52.91 29.96
CA LEU A 4 55.49 51.72 30.10
C LEU A 4 55.00 51.24 28.70
N LEU A 5 55.33 50.01 28.34
CA LEU A 5 54.77 49.31 27.20
C LEU A 5 53.58 48.47 27.71
N SER A 6 52.36 48.84 27.34
CA SER A 6 51.16 48.01 27.59
C SER A 6 51.03 47.02 26.46
N LEU A 7 51.22 45.73 26.75
CA LEU A 7 50.86 44.63 25.85
C LEU A 7 49.35 44.37 25.93
N PHE A 8 48.64 44.62 24.84
CA PHE A 8 47.27 44.14 24.65
C PHE A 8 47.36 42.70 24.14
N LEU A 9 46.95 41.73 24.97
CA LEU A 9 46.74 40.34 24.55
C LEU A 9 45.39 40.26 23.86
N LEU A 10 45.35 40.17 22.52
CA LEU A 10 44.17 39.81 21.77
C LEU A 10 43.99 38.29 21.90
N ALA A 11 43.00 37.83 22.69
CA ALA A 11 42.56 36.45 22.67
C ALA A 11 41.76 36.24 21.37
N LEU A 12 42.37 35.62 20.38
CA LEU A 12 41.65 35.06 19.25
C LEU A 12 40.82 33.85 19.75
N VAL A 13 39.56 34.05 19.95
CA VAL A 13 38.60 32.95 20.04
C VAL A 13 38.46 32.42 18.62
N SER A 14 39.17 31.36 18.29
CA SER A 14 38.94 30.60 17.07
C SER A 14 37.60 29.86 17.24
N VAL A 15 36.53 30.47 16.75
CA VAL A 15 35.30 29.76 16.51
C VAL A 15 35.61 28.81 15.35
N SER A 16 35.89 27.56 15.68
CA SER A 16 35.91 26.48 14.69
C SER A 16 34.49 26.32 14.18
N ALA A 17 34.14 26.98 13.09
CA ALA A 17 32.95 26.69 12.34
C ALA A 17 33.16 25.27 11.74
N PHE A 18 32.80 24.24 12.49
CA PHE A 18 32.59 22.93 11.90
C PHE A 18 31.48 23.10 10.88
N SER A 19 31.80 22.99 9.61
CA SER A 19 30.80 22.88 8.54
C SER A 19 29.99 21.61 8.83
N GLN A 20 28.84 21.78 9.46
CA GLN A 20 27.94 20.67 9.66
C GLN A 20 27.50 20.18 8.28
N ARG A 21 27.66 18.88 8.03
CA ARG A 21 27.24 18.23 6.80
C ARG A 21 25.97 17.45 7.03
N ARG A 22 25.18 17.25 5.97
CA ARG A 22 24.04 16.34 6.02
C ARG A 22 24.55 14.92 6.35
N SER A 23 23.87 14.26 7.27
CA SER A 23 24.18 12.91 7.72
C SER A 23 23.07 11.93 7.36
N GLU A 24 23.45 10.83 6.71
CA GLU A 24 22.53 9.73 6.41
C GLU A 24 22.16 8.91 7.68
N GLN A 25 22.84 9.15 8.81
CA GLN A 25 22.52 8.45 10.06
C GLN A 25 21.32 9.04 10.79
N ILE A 26 20.82 10.23 10.39
CA ILE A 26 19.65 10.87 10.97
C ILE A 26 18.44 10.57 10.11
N ARG A 27 17.55 9.72 10.60
CA ARG A 27 16.34 9.23 9.90
C ARG A 27 15.11 10.04 10.32
N VAL A 28 14.44 10.64 9.36
CA VAL A 28 13.23 11.44 9.55
C VAL A 28 12.17 11.00 8.55
N ASN A 29 10.91 11.32 8.82
CA ASN A 29 9.89 11.33 7.78
C ASN A 29 10.22 12.48 6.81
N GLN A 30 10.58 12.14 5.58
CA GLN A 30 11.03 13.09 4.57
C GLN A 30 9.87 13.84 3.90
N THR A 31 8.62 13.36 4.08
CA THR A 31 7.43 14.06 3.61
C THR A 31 6.93 15.08 4.64
N GLY A 32 7.32 14.94 5.92
CA GLY A 32 7.07 15.90 6.98
C GLY A 32 6.13 15.41 8.10
N TYR A 33 5.65 16.33 8.91
CA TYR A 33 4.89 16.05 10.14
C TYR A 33 3.73 17.03 10.33
N TYR A 34 2.65 16.57 10.96
CA TYR A 34 1.61 17.49 11.46
C TYR A 34 2.08 18.26 12.71
N PRO A 35 1.58 19.50 12.93
CA PRO A 35 2.04 20.33 14.04
C PRO A 35 1.93 19.68 15.42
N ASN A 36 0.80 19.03 15.72
CA ASN A 36 0.51 18.48 17.06
C ASN A 36 0.52 16.94 17.11
N ALA A 37 1.00 16.27 16.04
CA ALA A 37 1.19 14.83 16.05
C ALA A 37 2.53 14.44 16.71
N PRO A 38 2.74 13.16 17.05
CA PRO A 38 4.06 12.66 17.41
C PRO A 38 5.07 12.92 16.29
N LYS A 39 6.27 13.40 16.65
CA LYS A 39 7.37 13.72 15.73
C LYS A 39 8.67 13.16 16.28
N ILE A 40 9.17 12.11 15.64
CA ILE A 40 10.35 11.37 16.07
C ILE A 40 11.39 11.34 14.93
N ALA A 41 12.66 11.58 15.27
CA ALA A 41 13.78 11.22 14.43
C ALA A 41 14.56 10.06 15.08
N ALA A 42 15.15 9.18 14.27
CA ALA A 42 16.03 8.12 14.75
C ALA A 42 17.46 8.37 14.30
N ILE A 43 18.41 8.25 15.22
CA ILE A 43 19.83 8.45 15.01
C ILE A 43 20.53 7.09 15.08
N ARG A 44 21.14 6.64 13.98
CA ARG A 44 21.81 5.36 13.86
C ARG A 44 23.25 5.43 14.34
N GLU A 45 23.68 4.41 15.09
CA GLU A 45 25.10 4.14 15.39
C GLU A 45 25.88 5.35 15.97
N PHE A 46 25.18 6.31 16.52
CA PHE A 46 25.79 7.51 17.10
C PHE A 46 25.11 7.90 18.39
N ARG A 47 25.80 7.66 19.52
CA ARG A 47 25.31 8.04 20.83
C ARG A 47 25.19 9.55 20.94
N THR A 48 24.03 10.03 21.27
CA THR A 48 23.76 11.45 21.54
C THR A 48 22.80 11.59 22.70
N ASP A 49 23.00 12.60 23.53
CA ASP A 49 22.12 12.95 24.62
C ASP A 49 21.27 14.21 24.27
N ILE A 50 21.63 14.91 23.18
CA ILE A 50 21.01 16.18 22.81
C ILE A 50 20.79 16.29 21.30
N PHE A 51 19.70 16.92 20.91
CA PHE A 51 19.44 17.29 19.52
C PHE A 51 18.84 18.69 19.43
N HIS A 52 18.90 19.28 18.24
CA HIS A 52 18.31 20.58 17.94
C HIS A 52 17.40 20.51 16.73
N ILE A 53 16.34 21.33 16.72
CA ILE A 53 15.57 21.66 15.51
C ILE A 53 16.00 23.06 15.08
N THR A 54 16.43 23.17 13.84
CA THR A 54 16.95 24.42 13.27
C THR A 54 16.28 24.73 11.93
N THR A 55 16.41 25.97 11.47
CA THR A 55 16.17 26.34 10.07
C THR A 55 17.13 25.58 9.14
N PRO A 56 16.77 25.32 7.85
CA PRO A 56 17.62 24.54 6.93
C PRO A 56 18.99 25.17 6.64
N ASP A 57 19.12 26.49 6.80
CA ASP A 57 20.39 27.22 6.68
C ASP A 57 21.25 27.16 7.96
N LEU A 58 20.74 26.47 9.02
CA LEU A 58 21.38 26.31 10.32
C LEU A 58 21.60 27.62 11.09
N ALA A 59 20.91 28.70 10.72
CA ALA A 59 21.12 30.01 11.32
C ALA A 59 20.45 30.10 12.70
N ASP A 60 19.24 29.53 12.87
CA ASP A 60 18.44 29.63 14.08
C ASP A 60 18.17 28.27 14.71
N THR A 61 18.53 28.11 15.97
CA THR A 61 18.10 26.97 16.80
C THR A 61 16.77 27.32 17.46
N LEU A 62 15.72 26.59 17.08
CA LEU A 62 14.34 26.86 17.48
C LEU A 62 13.86 25.95 18.61
N TYR A 63 14.47 24.77 18.74
CA TYR A 63 14.15 23.80 19.79
C TYR A 63 15.38 22.99 20.14
N THR A 64 15.51 22.62 21.41
CA THR A 64 16.53 21.71 21.93
C THR A 64 15.85 20.65 22.77
N GLY A 65 16.11 19.39 22.48
CA GLY A 65 15.57 18.25 23.18
C GLY A 65 16.63 17.24 23.60
N THR A 66 16.21 16.25 24.36
CA THR A 66 17.04 15.13 24.80
C THR A 66 16.72 13.89 23.98
N ALA A 67 17.74 13.21 23.45
CA ALA A 67 17.57 11.93 22.79
C ALA A 67 17.60 10.79 23.81
N THR A 68 16.84 9.72 23.53
CA THR A 68 16.73 8.53 24.36
C THR A 68 17.21 7.29 23.62
N GLY A 69 17.91 6.40 24.31
CA GLY A 69 18.46 5.16 23.72
C GLY A 69 19.55 4.54 24.61
N PRO A 70 20.25 3.50 24.15
CA PRO A 70 20.10 2.88 22.83
C PRO A 70 18.84 2.01 22.73
N ASN A 71 18.26 1.96 21.51
CA ASN A 71 17.20 1.03 21.15
C ASN A 71 17.76 0.00 20.15
N SER A 72 17.36 -1.26 20.29
CA SER A 72 17.80 -2.36 19.42
C SER A 72 16.68 -3.36 19.20
N ALA A 73 16.79 -4.18 18.15
CA ALA A 73 15.84 -5.25 17.88
C ALA A 73 16.55 -6.45 17.22
N PRO A 74 15.97 -7.67 17.33
CA PRO A 74 16.58 -8.88 16.75
C PRO A 74 16.67 -8.89 15.23
N TYR A 75 15.96 -7.99 14.55
CA TYR A 75 15.94 -7.84 13.09
C TYR A 75 16.84 -6.71 12.59
N SER A 76 17.56 -6.04 13.49
CA SER A 76 18.45 -4.91 13.19
C SER A 76 19.78 -5.12 13.91
N GLU A 77 20.89 -4.89 13.23
CA GLU A 77 22.23 -4.98 13.84
C GLU A 77 22.72 -3.66 14.41
N VAL A 78 21.92 -2.58 14.27
CA VAL A 78 22.33 -1.25 14.73
C VAL A 78 21.55 -0.81 15.97
N GLU A 79 22.24 -0.09 16.85
CA GLU A 79 21.62 0.67 17.93
C GLU A 79 21.19 2.04 17.43
N THR A 80 20.05 2.52 17.93
CA THR A 80 19.52 3.85 17.59
C THR A 80 19.22 4.66 18.85
N TRP A 81 19.25 5.99 18.69
CA TRP A 81 18.76 6.97 19.67
C TRP A 81 17.58 7.70 19.06
N LEU A 82 16.54 7.94 19.86
CA LEU A 82 15.31 8.59 19.39
C LEU A 82 15.27 10.04 19.87
N ALA A 83 15.10 10.96 18.95
CA ALA A 83 14.89 12.38 19.20
C ALA A 83 13.41 12.70 19.06
N ASP A 84 12.69 12.85 20.18
CA ASP A 84 11.29 13.24 20.22
C ASP A 84 11.17 14.77 20.29
N PHE A 85 10.62 15.35 19.22
CA PHE A 85 10.32 16.78 19.12
C PHE A 85 8.83 17.07 18.96
N SER A 86 7.96 16.19 19.46
CA SER A 86 6.50 16.32 19.42
C SER A 86 6.00 17.65 20.01
N ASN A 87 6.72 18.18 21.00
CA ASN A 87 6.41 19.47 21.61
C ASN A 87 6.75 20.70 20.75
N PHE A 88 7.49 20.53 19.66
CA PHE A 88 7.77 21.60 18.70
C PHE A 88 6.67 21.64 17.64
N THR A 89 5.80 22.65 17.69
CA THR A 89 4.56 22.74 16.90
C THR A 89 4.56 23.81 15.82
N ALA A 90 5.65 24.59 15.73
CA ALA A 90 5.75 25.67 14.74
C ALA A 90 5.74 25.11 13.31
N THR A 91 4.89 25.68 12.46
CA THR A 91 4.84 25.35 11.03
C THR A 91 6.04 25.93 10.27
N GLY A 92 6.55 25.21 9.28
CA GLY A 92 7.71 25.63 8.50
C GLY A 92 8.53 24.44 8.00
N VAL A 93 9.72 24.74 7.46
CA VAL A 93 10.69 23.74 7.00
C VAL A 93 11.88 23.71 7.94
N TYR A 94 12.26 22.53 8.39
CA TYR A 94 13.27 22.36 9.44
C TYR A 94 14.20 21.18 9.15
N VAL A 95 15.29 21.10 9.91
CA VAL A 95 16.20 19.95 10.00
C VAL A 95 16.43 19.57 11.46
N VAL A 96 16.69 18.28 11.71
CA VAL A 96 17.23 17.81 13.00
C VAL A 96 18.74 17.91 12.93
N VAL A 97 19.35 18.56 13.91
CA VAL A 97 20.81 18.70 14.06
C VAL A 97 21.27 17.88 15.25
N ILE A 98 22.27 17.03 15.03
CA ILE A 98 22.98 16.30 16.07
C ILE A 98 24.40 16.85 16.15
N PRO A 99 24.82 17.39 17.31
CA PRO A 99 26.19 17.87 17.49
C PRO A 99 27.21 16.79 17.08
N GLU A 100 28.27 17.21 16.38
CA GLU A 100 29.37 16.36 15.87
C GLU A 100 28.99 15.38 14.74
N LEU A 101 27.71 15.02 14.56
CA LEU A 101 27.24 14.12 13.51
C LEU A 101 26.78 14.89 12.23
N GLY A 102 26.04 15.98 12.40
CA GLY A 102 25.51 16.76 11.28
C GLY A 102 24.00 16.98 11.36
N TYR A 103 23.33 17.10 10.19
CA TYR A 103 21.90 17.38 10.11
C TYR A 103 21.17 16.42 9.17
N SER A 104 19.83 16.27 9.39
CA SER A 104 18.94 15.41 8.61
C SER A 104 18.63 15.97 7.22
N TRP A 105 17.91 15.20 6.42
CA TRP A 105 17.10 15.77 5.35
C TRP A 105 16.15 16.82 5.91
N PRO A 106 15.84 17.90 5.16
CA PRO A 106 14.79 18.82 5.56
C PRO A 106 13.42 18.15 5.55
N PHE A 107 12.52 18.61 6.42
CA PHE A 107 11.13 18.18 6.48
C PHE A 107 10.23 19.38 6.78
N GLU A 108 8.99 19.29 6.30
CA GLU A 108 7.97 20.30 6.57
C GLU A 108 7.13 19.92 7.80
N ILE A 109 6.73 20.95 8.59
CA ILE A 109 5.66 20.83 9.57
C ILE A 109 4.50 21.66 9.07
N SER A 110 3.40 21.01 8.65
CA SER A 110 2.19 21.69 8.18
C SER A 110 0.93 20.82 8.32
N ALA A 111 -0.25 21.44 8.22
CA ALA A 111 -1.53 20.75 8.33
C ALA A 111 -1.89 19.90 7.10
N ALA A 112 -1.26 20.14 5.94
CA ALA A 112 -1.55 19.42 4.69
C ALA A 112 -0.36 18.59 4.21
N VAL A 113 0.51 18.18 5.13
CA VAL A 113 1.84 17.66 4.83
C VAL A 113 1.81 16.31 4.09
N HIS A 114 0.80 15.47 4.33
CA HIS A 114 0.68 14.16 3.68
C HIS A 114 -0.31 14.14 2.50
N GLU A 115 -1.06 15.23 2.26
CA GLU A 115 -1.99 15.33 1.14
C GLU A 115 -1.34 15.06 -0.24
N PRO A 116 -0.12 15.58 -0.55
CA PRO A 116 0.54 15.28 -1.81
C PRO A 116 0.85 13.78 -1.99
N LEU A 117 1.26 13.10 -0.93
CA LEU A 117 1.54 11.66 -0.94
C LEU A 117 0.23 10.86 -1.14
N ALA A 118 -0.84 11.21 -0.40
CA ALA A 118 -2.14 10.56 -0.52
C ALA A 118 -2.73 10.72 -1.95
N LYS A 119 -2.65 11.92 -2.53
CA LYS A 119 -3.05 12.16 -3.94
C LYS A 119 -2.23 11.33 -4.93
N SER A 120 -0.93 11.31 -4.75
CA SER A 120 -0.02 10.64 -5.68
C SER A 120 -0.17 9.11 -5.60
N SER A 121 -0.35 8.54 -4.40
CA SER A 121 -0.56 7.10 -4.23
C SER A 121 -1.83 6.61 -4.94
N LEU A 122 -2.91 7.40 -4.92
CA LEU A 122 -4.12 7.11 -5.68
C LEU A 122 -3.89 7.32 -7.18
N LYS A 123 -3.23 8.41 -7.57
CA LYS A 123 -2.90 8.72 -8.97
C LYS A 123 -2.04 7.65 -9.63
N ALA A 124 -1.23 6.91 -8.87
CA ALA A 124 -0.39 5.83 -9.36
C ALA A 124 -1.19 4.75 -10.10
N PHE A 125 -2.43 4.49 -9.68
CA PHE A 125 -3.33 3.55 -10.38
C PHE A 125 -3.71 4.03 -11.79
N TYR A 126 -3.89 5.33 -11.99
CA TYR A 126 -4.10 5.89 -13.32
C TYR A 126 -2.93 5.60 -14.26
N PHE A 127 -1.70 5.70 -13.78
CA PHE A 127 -0.52 5.38 -14.59
C PHE A 127 -0.43 3.89 -14.95
N ASN A 128 -1.06 3.02 -14.17
CA ASN A 128 -1.13 1.58 -14.43
C ASN A 128 -2.34 1.16 -15.30
N ARG A 129 -3.19 2.09 -15.76
CA ARG A 129 -4.33 1.77 -16.63
C ARG A 129 -3.88 1.09 -17.92
N MET A 130 -4.54 -0.03 -18.26
CA MET A 130 -4.38 -0.75 -19.54
C MET A 130 -5.43 -0.30 -20.55
N SER A 131 -5.20 -0.63 -21.82
CA SER A 131 -6.14 -0.45 -22.95
C SER A 131 -6.51 0.99 -23.25
N THR A 132 -5.78 1.98 -22.75
CA THR A 132 -6.03 3.40 -22.96
C THR A 132 -4.72 4.17 -23.11
N PRO A 133 -4.66 5.23 -23.93
CA PRO A 133 -3.54 6.16 -23.88
C PRO A 133 -3.60 6.97 -22.58
N LEU A 134 -2.44 7.39 -22.10
CA LEU A 134 -2.33 8.37 -21.02
C LEU A 134 -1.87 9.70 -21.63
N PRO A 135 -2.81 10.63 -21.89
CA PRO A 135 -2.47 11.91 -22.52
C PRO A 135 -1.75 12.85 -21.57
N TRP A 136 -0.96 13.76 -22.13
CA TRP A 136 -0.15 14.75 -21.40
C TRP A 136 -0.95 15.55 -20.36
N GLU A 137 -2.20 15.89 -20.68
CA GLU A 137 -3.09 16.66 -19.80
C GLU A 137 -3.22 16.04 -18.39
N TYR A 138 -3.24 14.70 -18.31
CA TYR A 138 -3.41 13.96 -17.05
C TYR A 138 -2.15 13.26 -16.59
N ALA A 139 -1.26 12.88 -17.50
CA ALA A 139 -0.05 12.12 -17.19
C ALA A 139 1.23 12.96 -17.17
N GLY A 140 1.19 14.21 -17.65
CA GLY A 140 2.39 15.04 -17.76
C GLY A 140 3.49 14.33 -18.55
N LYS A 141 4.72 14.41 -18.09
CA LYS A 141 5.88 13.81 -18.75
C LYS A 141 5.81 12.28 -18.89
N TRP A 142 4.98 11.57 -18.10
CA TRP A 142 4.74 10.12 -18.21
C TRP A 142 3.59 9.76 -19.17
N ALA A 143 3.23 10.67 -20.09
CA ALA A 143 2.25 10.42 -21.14
C ALA A 143 2.73 9.29 -22.08
N ARG A 144 1.83 8.38 -22.43
CA ARG A 144 2.16 7.23 -23.27
C ARG A 144 0.98 6.81 -24.16
N PRO A 145 1.25 6.14 -25.31
CA PRO A 145 0.19 5.53 -26.11
C PRO A 145 -0.48 4.36 -25.36
N ALA A 146 -1.63 3.93 -25.88
CA ALA A 146 -2.32 2.76 -25.36
C ALA A 146 -1.47 1.49 -25.56
N GLY A 147 -1.42 0.64 -24.55
CA GLY A 147 -0.90 -0.72 -24.62
C GLY A 147 -1.98 -1.74 -24.27
N HIS A 148 -1.78 -2.99 -24.69
CA HIS A 148 -2.60 -4.15 -24.33
C HIS A 148 -4.12 -3.87 -24.47
N PRO A 149 -4.65 -3.75 -25.69
CA PRO A 149 -6.08 -3.51 -25.92
C PRO A 149 -6.96 -4.65 -25.40
N ASP A 150 -6.38 -5.86 -25.21
CA ASP A 150 -7.00 -7.09 -24.70
C ASP A 150 -8.37 -7.41 -25.37
N SER A 151 -8.51 -7.02 -26.64
CA SER A 151 -9.66 -7.35 -27.47
C SER A 151 -9.60 -8.75 -28.09
N HIS A 152 -8.41 -9.37 -28.08
CA HIS A 152 -8.12 -10.69 -28.64
C HIS A 152 -7.34 -11.52 -27.63
N VAL A 153 -8.01 -11.94 -26.55
CA VAL A 153 -7.42 -12.80 -25.51
C VAL A 153 -7.86 -14.24 -25.79
N MET A 154 -6.92 -15.15 -25.86
CA MET A 154 -7.17 -16.55 -26.17
C MET A 154 -7.50 -17.35 -24.91
N VAL A 155 -8.49 -18.21 -24.98
CA VAL A 155 -8.74 -19.21 -23.94
C VAL A 155 -7.63 -20.27 -24.04
N HIS A 156 -6.80 -20.34 -23.00
CA HIS A 156 -5.73 -21.34 -22.87
C HIS A 156 -6.31 -22.74 -22.68
N ALA A 157 -5.60 -23.79 -23.07
CA ALA A 157 -6.07 -25.17 -22.94
C ALA A 157 -6.53 -25.54 -21.52
N SER A 158 -5.87 -25.00 -20.48
CA SER A 158 -6.25 -25.17 -19.06
C SER A 158 -7.59 -24.53 -18.69
N ALA A 159 -8.07 -23.61 -19.50
CA ALA A 159 -9.34 -22.88 -19.29
C ALA A 159 -10.46 -23.40 -20.21
N SER A 160 -10.19 -24.42 -21.01
CA SER A 160 -11.11 -24.97 -22.01
C SER A 160 -12.38 -25.53 -21.34
N ALA A 161 -13.53 -25.17 -21.88
CA ALA A 161 -14.85 -25.67 -21.48
C ALA A 161 -15.72 -25.91 -22.72
N GLU A 162 -16.85 -26.61 -22.57
CA GLU A 162 -17.74 -26.95 -23.68
C GLU A 162 -18.15 -25.72 -24.50
N ASN A 163 -18.56 -24.63 -23.83
CA ASN A 163 -19.02 -23.40 -24.47
C ASN A 163 -17.86 -22.41 -24.79
N ARG A 164 -16.66 -22.68 -24.29
CA ARG A 164 -15.44 -21.91 -24.52
C ARG A 164 -14.24 -22.85 -24.69
N PRO A 165 -14.15 -23.57 -25.82
CA PRO A 165 -13.00 -24.43 -26.09
C PRO A 165 -11.70 -23.63 -26.19
N GLU A 166 -10.57 -24.34 -26.05
CA GLU A 166 -9.24 -23.81 -26.32
C GLU A 166 -9.20 -23.03 -27.64
N GLY A 167 -8.48 -21.91 -27.65
CA GLY A 167 -8.36 -21.04 -28.80
C GLY A 167 -9.53 -20.09 -29.02
N THR A 168 -10.61 -20.19 -28.24
CA THR A 168 -11.70 -19.20 -28.27
C THR A 168 -11.14 -17.81 -27.94
N ILE A 169 -11.53 -16.81 -28.73
CA ILE A 169 -11.14 -15.41 -28.51
C ILE A 169 -12.21 -14.71 -27.68
N ILE A 170 -11.77 -14.09 -26.59
CA ILE A 170 -12.62 -13.22 -25.74
C ILE A 170 -12.04 -11.81 -25.68
N SER A 171 -12.85 -10.84 -25.26
CA SER A 171 -12.43 -9.45 -25.07
C SER A 171 -12.52 -9.08 -23.59
N ALA A 172 -11.37 -8.72 -23.00
CA ALA A 172 -11.23 -8.34 -21.58
C ALA A 172 -10.35 -7.09 -21.40
N PRO A 173 -10.75 -5.94 -22.03
CA PRO A 173 -10.02 -4.68 -21.94
C PRO A 173 -10.10 -4.06 -20.55
N LYS A 174 -9.34 -2.96 -20.35
CA LYS A 174 -9.21 -2.22 -19.08
C LYS A 174 -8.46 -3.02 -18.02
N GLY A 175 -8.60 -2.62 -16.75
CA GLY A 175 -7.79 -3.12 -15.66
C GLY A 175 -6.47 -2.37 -15.54
N TRP A 176 -5.71 -2.73 -14.52
CA TRP A 176 -4.39 -2.19 -14.22
C TRP A 176 -3.30 -3.22 -14.51
N TYR A 177 -2.12 -2.76 -14.88
CA TYR A 177 -0.90 -3.54 -14.74
C TYR A 177 -0.73 -3.91 -13.27
N ASP A 178 -0.42 -5.17 -12.99
CA ASP A 178 -0.42 -5.70 -11.63
C ASP A 178 0.74 -5.20 -10.79
N ALA A 179 1.94 -5.29 -11.36
CA ALA A 179 3.18 -5.02 -10.68
C ALA A 179 4.20 -4.42 -11.65
N GLY A 180 5.46 -4.82 -11.57
CA GLY A 180 6.47 -4.47 -12.57
C GLY A 180 6.19 -5.06 -13.96
N ASP A 181 5.27 -6.01 -14.07
CA ASP A 181 4.88 -6.69 -15.30
C ASP A 181 3.59 -6.12 -15.94
N TYR A 182 3.18 -6.70 -17.08
CA TYR A 182 2.00 -6.26 -17.84
C TYR A 182 0.81 -7.24 -17.75
N ASN A 183 0.81 -8.14 -16.78
CA ASN A 183 -0.28 -9.10 -16.62
C ASN A 183 -1.34 -8.57 -15.64
N LYS A 184 -2.48 -9.28 -15.58
CA LYS A 184 -3.61 -8.96 -14.70
C LYS A 184 -4.04 -10.21 -13.95
N TYR A 185 -4.08 -10.15 -12.63
CA TYR A 185 -4.36 -11.27 -11.74
C TYR A 185 -5.60 -10.96 -10.89
N VAL A 186 -6.61 -11.83 -10.93
CA VAL A 186 -7.88 -11.56 -10.25
C VAL A 186 -7.71 -11.59 -8.73
N VAL A 187 -6.93 -12.52 -8.19
CA VAL A 187 -6.69 -12.61 -6.74
C VAL A 187 -6.00 -11.35 -6.21
N ASN A 188 -4.95 -10.88 -6.90
CA ASN A 188 -4.24 -9.67 -6.48
C ASN A 188 -5.08 -8.40 -6.67
N SER A 189 -5.86 -8.33 -7.76
CA SER A 189 -6.86 -7.26 -7.93
C SER A 189 -7.94 -7.32 -6.86
N GLY A 190 -8.28 -8.50 -6.34
CA GLY A 190 -9.30 -8.69 -5.30
C GLY A 190 -8.98 -7.90 -4.04
N ILE A 191 -7.86 -8.19 -3.40
CA ILE A 191 -7.45 -7.45 -2.18
C ILE A 191 -7.23 -5.96 -2.45
N THR A 192 -6.66 -5.60 -3.63
CA THR A 192 -6.47 -4.21 -4.04
C THR A 192 -7.78 -3.45 -4.07
N MET A 193 -8.78 -3.99 -4.77
CA MET A 193 -10.12 -3.40 -4.90
C MET A 193 -10.82 -3.33 -3.54
N GLY A 194 -10.81 -4.42 -2.76
CA GLY A 194 -11.45 -4.47 -1.45
C GLY A 194 -10.86 -3.44 -0.47
N THR A 195 -9.55 -3.26 -0.47
CA THR A 195 -8.87 -2.26 0.35
C THR A 195 -9.27 -0.83 -0.03
N MET A 196 -9.30 -0.50 -1.33
CA MET A 196 -9.65 0.85 -1.79
C MET A 196 -11.16 1.13 -1.69
N LEU A 197 -12.05 0.14 -1.93
CA LEU A 197 -13.48 0.25 -1.68
C LEU A 197 -13.75 0.51 -0.19
N SER A 198 -13.00 -0.17 0.69
CA SER A 198 -13.07 0.04 2.14
C SER A 198 -12.62 1.46 2.53
N ALA A 199 -11.55 1.98 1.93
CA ALA A 199 -11.12 3.36 2.14
C ALA A 199 -12.23 4.37 1.81
N LEU A 200 -12.93 4.16 0.69
CA LEU A 200 -14.06 5.01 0.29
C LEU A 200 -15.24 4.89 1.25
N GLU A 201 -15.55 3.68 1.75
CA GLU A 201 -16.66 3.49 2.71
C GLU A 201 -16.34 4.03 4.11
N ASP A 202 -15.08 3.96 4.56
CA ASP A 202 -14.65 4.47 5.87
C ASP A 202 -14.51 6.00 5.89
N PHE A 203 -14.06 6.61 4.79
CA PHE A 203 -13.75 8.04 4.69
C PHE A 203 -14.44 8.70 3.48
N PRO A 204 -15.78 8.58 3.32
CA PRO A 204 -16.48 9.03 2.11
C PRO A 204 -16.32 10.52 1.84
N GLU A 205 -16.36 11.36 2.87
CA GLU A 205 -16.25 12.82 2.70
C GLU A 205 -14.84 13.24 2.26
N TYR A 206 -13.81 12.56 2.72
CA TYR A 206 -12.44 12.81 2.27
C TYR A 206 -12.28 12.45 0.80
N TYR A 207 -12.65 11.22 0.41
CA TYR A 207 -12.46 10.74 -0.96
C TYR A 207 -13.40 11.41 -1.97
N LYS A 208 -14.59 11.86 -1.58
CA LYS A 208 -15.49 12.68 -2.43
C LYS A 208 -14.83 14.00 -2.83
N ASN A 209 -13.99 14.55 -1.97
CA ASN A 209 -13.31 15.83 -2.19
C ASN A 209 -11.88 15.69 -2.72
N LEU A 210 -11.31 14.48 -2.75
CA LEU A 210 -9.96 14.22 -3.23
C LEU A 210 -9.93 14.14 -4.75
N ALA A 211 -9.47 15.21 -5.41
CA ALA A 211 -9.26 15.25 -6.85
C ALA A 211 -7.79 14.93 -7.20
N VAL A 212 -7.57 13.95 -8.09
CA VAL A 212 -6.23 13.50 -8.52
C VAL A 212 -5.93 13.78 -10.00
N ASN A 213 -6.78 14.56 -10.67
CA ASN A 213 -6.60 14.96 -12.07
C ASN A 213 -6.52 13.75 -13.03
N ILE A 214 -7.57 12.94 -13.08
CA ILE A 214 -7.79 11.90 -14.07
C ILE A 214 -8.85 12.36 -15.10
N PRO A 215 -9.00 11.71 -16.26
CA PRO A 215 -9.98 12.13 -17.27
C PRO A 215 -11.42 12.24 -16.76
N GLU A 216 -11.77 11.48 -15.75
CA GLU A 216 -13.10 11.43 -15.14
C GLU A 216 -13.30 12.45 -14.01
N THR A 217 -12.26 13.15 -13.55
CA THR A 217 -12.34 14.14 -12.46
C THR A 217 -13.47 15.14 -12.72
N GLY A 218 -14.38 15.29 -11.76
CA GLY A 218 -15.51 16.23 -11.86
C GLY A 218 -16.75 15.67 -12.56
N ASN A 219 -16.82 14.40 -12.88
CA ASN A 219 -17.99 13.76 -13.52
C ASN A 219 -19.16 13.47 -12.54
N GLY A 220 -19.02 13.84 -11.27
CA GLY A 220 -20.01 13.59 -10.21
C GLY A 220 -19.76 12.33 -9.38
N MET A 221 -18.70 11.58 -9.68
CA MET A 221 -18.20 10.49 -8.84
C MET A 221 -16.82 10.83 -8.28
N PRO A 222 -16.47 10.31 -7.08
CA PRO A 222 -15.12 10.43 -6.53
C PRO A 222 -14.05 9.83 -7.46
N ASP A 223 -12.89 10.46 -7.55
CA ASP A 223 -11.80 9.96 -8.40
C ASP A 223 -11.35 8.55 -8.01
N ILE A 224 -11.33 8.21 -6.72
CA ILE A 224 -11.06 6.84 -6.28
C ILE A 224 -12.06 5.83 -6.87
N LEU A 225 -13.35 6.17 -6.92
CA LEU A 225 -14.36 5.29 -7.51
C LEU A 225 -14.23 5.20 -9.03
N ASN A 226 -13.89 6.30 -9.70
CA ASN A 226 -13.59 6.30 -11.13
C ASN A 226 -12.42 5.38 -11.46
N GLU A 227 -11.38 5.39 -10.64
CA GLU A 227 -10.21 4.52 -10.80
C GLU A 227 -10.57 3.05 -10.52
N LEU A 228 -11.32 2.79 -9.47
CA LEU A 228 -11.85 1.45 -9.16
C LEU A 228 -12.72 0.89 -10.29
N LEU A 229 -13.56 1.72 -10.91
CA LEU A 229 -14.38 1.30 -12.07
C LEU A 229 -13.52 0.87 -13.26
N TRP A 230 -12.32 1.42 -13.43
CA TRP A 230 -11.43 1.00 -14.51
C TRP A 230 -11.06 -0.48 -14.38
N ASN A 231 -10.73 -0.93 -13.19
CA ASN A 231 -10.39 -2.33 -12.91
C ASN A 231 -11.63 -3.23 -12.77
N LEU A 232 -12.69 -2.74 -12.14
CA LEU A 232 -13.95 -3.47 -11.96
C LEU A 232 -14.54 -3.94 -13.31
N ARG A 233 -14.49 -3.07 -14.32
CA ARG A 233 -14.98 -3.39 -15.67
C ARG A 233 -14.16 -4.48 -16.35
N TRP A 234 -12.86 -4.60 -16.04
CA TRP A 234 -12.04 -5.73 -16.46
C TRP A 234 -12.39 -6.98 -15.68
N MET A 235 -12.51 -6.90 -14.34
CA MET A 235 -12.86 -8.05 -13.51
C MET A 235 -14.15 -8.71 -13.99
N ILE A 236 -15.19 -7.95 -14.30
CA ILE A 236 -16.46 -8.48 -14.85
C ILE A 236 -16.23 -9.31 -16.14
N ARG A 237 -15.24 -8.95 -16.97
CA ARG A 237 -14.90 -9.71 -18.18
C ARG A 237 -14.16 -11.02 -17.91
N MET A 238 -13.64 -11.18 -16.70
CA MET A 238 -12.95 -12.41 -16.30
C MET A 238 -13.92 -13.52 -15.86
N GLN A 239 -15.20 -13.23 -15.72
CA GLN A 239 -16.23 -14.24 -15.45
C GLN A 239 -16.64 -14.94 -16.73
N ASP A 240 -16.73 -16.27 -16.68
CA ASP A 240 -17.35 -17.05 -17.74
C ASP A 240 -18.88 -16.95 -17.64
N PRO A 241 -19.57 -16.40 -18.65
CA PRO A 241 -21.01 -16.21 -18.61
C PRO A 241 -21.81 -17.51 -18.66
N TYR A 242 -21.20 -18.63 -18.97
CA TYR A 242 -21.89 -19.92 -19.13
C TYR A 242 -21.99 -20.70 -17.81
N ASP A 243 -21.02 -20.55 -16.90
CA ASP A 243 -21.00 -21.28 -15.63
C ASP A 243 -20.76 -20.41 -14.40
N GLY A 244 -20.43 -19.12 -14.57
CA GLY A 244 -20.17 -18.19 -13.47
C GLY A 244 -18.75 -18.23 -12.92
N GLY A 245 -17.94 -19.22 -13.27
CA GLY A 245 -16.57 -19.35 -12.82
C GLY A 245 -15.67 -18.21 -13.33
N VAL A 246 -14.63 -17.88 -12.57
CA VAL A 246 -13.75 -16.74 -12.86
C VAL A 246 -12.36 -17.22 -13.24
N TYR A 247 -11.86 -16.77 -14.40
CA TYR A 247 -10.50 -17.06 -14.84
C TYR A 247 -9.50 -16.45 -13.87
N HIS A 248 -8.46 -17.23 -13.51
CA HIS A 248 -7.50 -16.85 -12.48
C HIS A 248 -6.70 -15.60 -12.84
N LYS A 249 -6.25 -15.50 -14.09
CA LYS A 249 -5.50 -14.36 -14.61
C LYS A 249 -5.63 -14.20 -16.12
N LEU A 250 -5.29 -13.00 -16.60
CA LEU A 250 -5.07 -12.67 -17.99
C LEU A 250 -3.59 -12.34 -18.19
N THR A 251 -2.88 -13.12 -18.99
CA THR A 251 -1.42 -13.15 -19.01
C THR A 251 -0.85 -13.45 -20.39
N THR A 252 0.42 -13.07 -20.61
CA THR A 252 1.27 -13.67 -21.64
C THR A 252 1.82 -15.01 -21.15
N ALA A 253 2.36 -15.84 -22.03
CA ALA A 253 3.03 -17.08 -21.63
C ALA A 253 4.29 -16.81 -20.80
N ASN A 254 5.10 -15.84 -21.23
CA ASN A 254 6.30 -15.38 -20.55
C ASN A 254 6.16 -13.90 -20.16
N PHE A 255 6.93 -13.44 -19.18
CA PHE A 255 7.04 -12.02 -18.92
C PHE A 255 7.56 -11.27 -20.14
N GLU A 256 7.01 -10.07 -20.40
CA GLU A 256 7.54 -9.18 -21.42
C GLU A 256 8.93 -8.65 -21.02
N GLY A 257 9.69 -8.23 -22.02
CA GLY A 257 10.97 -7.55 -21.82
C GLY A 257 10.82 -6.14 -21.24
N ARG A 258 11.92 -5.41 -21.22
CA ARG A 258 11.98 -3.98 -20.86
C ARG A 258 11.50 -3.14 -22.06
N LEU A 259 10.20 -3.04 -22.23
CA LEU A 259 9.52 -2.41 -23.37
C LEU A 259 8.43 -1.48 -22.83
N MET A 260 8.10 -0.44 -23.59
CA MET A 260 6.89 0.35 -23.30
C MET A 260 5.62 -0.48 -23.60
N PRO A 261 4.49 -0.22 -22.90
CA PRO A 261 3.26 -0.99 -23.07
C PRO A 261 2.75 -1.17 -24.50
N ALA A 262 2.95 -0.16 -25.36
CA ALA A 262 2.52 -0.21 -26.76
C ALA A 262 3.38 -1.12 -27.66
N GLU A 263 4.57 -1.49 -27.19
CA GLU A 263 5.53 -2.35 -27.89
C GLU A 263 5.38 -3.83 -27.49
N ALA A 264 4.73 -4.08 -26.35
CA ALA A 264 4.48 -5.41 -25.81
C ALA A 264 3.23 -6.01 -26.49
N VAL A 265 3.45 -6.85 -27.50
CA VAL A 265 2.39 -7.35 -28.40
C VAL A 265 2.23 -8.87 -28.38
N ASN A 266 2.84 -9.56 -27.41
CA ASN A 266 2.75 -11.02 -27.30
C ASN A 266 1.31 -11.49 -27.08
N GLN A 267 0.99 -12.73 -27.51
CA GLN A 267 -0.31 -13.34 -27.32
C GLN A 267 -0.69 -13.39 -25.85
N ARG A 268 -1.92 -12.96 -25.56
CA ARG A 268 -2.49 -12.96 -24.22
C ARG A 268 -3.49 -14.10 -24.05
N TYR A 269 -3.54 -14.67 -22.84
CA TYR A 269 -4.37 -15.81 -22.49
C TYR A 269 -5.17 -15.55 -21.22
N VAL A 270 -6.39 -16.10 -21.13
CA VAL A 270 -7.01 -16.44 -19.85
C VAL A 270 -6.71 -17.90 -19.54
N VAL A 271 -6.38 -18.18 -18.28
CA VAL A 271 -5.99 -19.52 -17.81
C VAL A 271 -7.07 -20.10 -16.91
N GLN A 272 -6.87 -21.31 -16.43
CA GLN A 272 -7.75 -22.06 -15.54
C GLN A 272 -8.56 -21.15 -14.59
N LYS A 273 -9.84 -21.42 -14.43
CA LYS A 273 -10.67 -20.83 -13.36
C LYS A 273 -10.21 -21.35 -12.00
N SER A 274 -10.39 -20.53 -10.95
CA SER A 274 -10.03 -20.98 -9.60
C SER A 274 -11.03 -20.50 -8.55
N THR A 275 -11.12 -21.24 -7.47
CA THR A 275 -11.99 -20.91 -6.33
C THR A 275 -11.58 -19.58 -5.71
N ALA A 276 -10.27 -19.34 -5.50
CA ALA A 276 -9.77 -18.08 -4.99
C ALA A 276 -10.17 -16.88 -5.88
N ALA A 277 -10.02 -16.99 -7.21
CA ALA A 277 -10.43 -15.93 -8.13
C ALA A 277 -11.94 -15.66 -8.08
N ALA A 278 -12.77 -16.71 -8.04
CA ALA A 278 -14.22 -16.58 -7.97
C ALA A 278 -14.67 -15.91 -6.66
N LEU A 279 -14.04 -16.23 -5.52
CA LEU A 279 -14.38 -15.66 -4.22
C LEU A 279 -13.89 -14.20 -4.07
N ASN A 280 -12.67 -13.89 -4.49
CA ASN A 280 -12.19 -12.51 -4.54
C ASN A 280 -13.07 -11.63 -5.44
N PHE A 281 -13.44 -12.14 -6.62
CA PHE A 281 -14.39 -11.49 -7.51
C PHE A 281 -15.75 -11.26 -6.83
N THR A 282 -16.30 -12.28 -6.16
CA THR A 282 -17.57 -12.20 -5.44
C THR A 282 -17.54 -11.08 -4.40
N ALA A 283 -16.51 -11.04 -3.55
CA ALA A 283 -16.38 -10.05 -2.49
C ALA A 283 -16.32 -8.63 -3.06
N VAL A 284 -15.44 -8.41 -4.03
CA VAL A 284 -15.26 -7.09 -4.67
C VAL A 284 -16.54 -6.60 -5.33
N LEU A 285 -17.22 -7.45 -6.10
CA LEU A 285 -18.41 -7.04 -6.82
C LEU A 285 -19.62 -6.82 -5.90
N ALA A 286 -19.74 -7.60 -4.83
CA ALA A 286 -20.75 -7.37 -3.81
C ALA A 286 -20.52 -6.04 -3.09
N GLN A 287 -19.30 -5.74 -2.68
CA GLN A 287 -18.94 -4.46 -2.06
C GLN A 287 -19.16 -3.29 -3.03
N ALA A 288 -18.67 -3.40 -4.26
CA ALA A 288 -18.85 -2.38 -5.29
C ALA A 288 -20.34 -2.12 -5.61
N SER A 289 -21.18 -3.18 -5.64
CA SER A 289 -22.61 -3.05 -5.90
C SER A 289 -23.31 -2.08 -4.92
N ARG A 290 -23.05 -2.22 -3.61
CA ARG A 290 -23.71 -1.34 -2.62
C ARG A 290 -23.24 0.11 -2.72
N ILE A 291 -21.95 0.34 -3.02
CA ILE A 291 -21.41 1.69 -3.22
C ILE A 291 -22.00 2.32 -4.49
N LEU A 292 -22.06 1.57 -5.59
CA LEU A 292 -22.53 2.05 -6.89
C LEU A 292 -24.01 2.42 -6.92
N ARG A 293 -24.83 1.96 -5.96
CA ARG A 293 -26.24 2.37 -5.85
C ARG A 293 -26.40 3.88 -5.62
N GLU A 294 -25.44 4.53 -4.99
CA GLU A 294 -25.44 5.99 -4.83
C GLU A 294 -25.21 6.72 -6.18
N TYR A 295 -24.63 6.03 -7.15
CA TYR A 295 -24.24 6.60 -8.46
C TYR A 295 -25.04 6.00 -9.63
N GLU A 296 -26.24 5.46 -9.37
CA GLU A 296 -27.11 4.84 -10.39
C GLU A 296 -27.45 5.78 -11.56
N ASN A 297 -27.53 7.08 -11.30
CA ASN A 297 -27.76 8.10 -12.31
C ASN A 297 -26.56 8.34 -13.25
N ILE A 298 -25.35 7.94 -12.85
CA ILE A 298 -24.11 8.11 -13.63
C ILE A 298 -23.70 6.80 -14.33
N VAL A 299 -23.88 5.67 -13.64
CA VAL A 299 -23.56 4.32 -14.14
C VAL A 299 -24.77 3.39 -14.02
N PRO A 300 -25.85 3.65 -14.75
CA PRO A 300 -27.13 2.95 -14.59
C PRO A 300 -27.00 1.43 -14.81
N GLY A 301 -27.62 0.64 -13.91
CA GLY A 301 -27.65 -0.81 -13.96
C GLY A 301 -26.34 -1.50 -13.60
N LEU A 302 -25.27 -0.77 -13.31
CA LEU A 302 -23.97 -1.39 -12.97
C LEU A 302 -24.00 -2.04 -11.59
N ALA A 303 -24.67 -1.42 -10.61
CA ALA A 303 -24.85 -2.00 -9.28
C ALA A 303 -25.54 -3.37 -9.33
N ASP A 304 -26.62 -3.48 -10.09
CA ASP A 304 -27.34 -4.75 -10.28
C ASP A 304 -26.51 -5.77 -11.05
N SER A 305 -25.78 -5.33 -12.07
CA SER A 305 -24.84 -6.20 -12.79
C SER A 305 -23.77 -6.78 -11.89
N CYS A 306 -23.22 -5.97 -10.96
CA CYS A 306 -22.21 -6.41 -10.01
C CYS A 306 -22.77 -7.47 -9.03
N ILE A 307 -23.93 -7.24 -8.40
CA ILE A 307 -24.46 -8.21 -7.43
C ILE A 307 -24.87 -9.52 -8.10
N ASN A 308 -25.46 -9.46 -9.31
CA ASN A 308 -25.80 -10.66 -10.05
C ASN A 308 -24.56 -11.48 -10.42
N ALA A 309 -23.50 -10.82 -10.90
CA ALA A 309 -22.22 -11.48 -11.20
C ALA A 309 -21.56 -12.07 -9.94
N ALA A 310 -21.61 -11.35 -8.81
CA ALA A 310 -21.08 -11.81 -7.53
C ALA A 310 -21.79 -13.09 -7.05
N VAL A 311 -23.13 -13.11 -7.10
CA VAL A 311 -23.93 -14.28 -6.72
C VAL A 311 -23.60 -15.47 -7.62
N TYR A 312 -23.49 -15.26 -8.92
CA TYR A 312 -23.18 -16.32 -9.87
C TYR A 312 -21.77 -16.92 -9.68
N ALA A 313 -20.79 -16.07 -9.36
CA ALA A 313 -19.43 -16.53 -9.02
C ALA A 313 -19.40 -17.27 -7.66
N TRP A 314 -20.17 -16.81 -6.68
CA TRP A 314 -20.33 -17.50 -5.40
C TRP A 314 -20.91 -18.91 -5.58
N GLU A 315 -21.98 -19.05 -6.37
CA GLU A 315 -22.62 -20.35 -6.64
C GLU A 315 -21.62 -21.30 -7.29
N TRP A 316 -20.84 -20.82 -8.29
CA TRP A 316 -19.77 -21.62 -8.87
C TRP A 316 -18.71 -22.02 -7.84
N ALA A 317 -18.28 -21.11 -6.97
CA ALA A 317 -17.26 -21.40 -5.95
C ALA A 317 -17.75 -22.43 -4.92
N VAL A 318 -19.02 -22.39 -4.54
CA VAL A 318 -19.63 -23.37 -3.62
C VAL A 318 -19.68 -24.77 -4.27
N GLU A 319 -19.97 -24.85 -5.57
CA GLU A 319 -19.94 -26.11 -6.32
C GLU A 319 -18.51 -26.59 -6.60
N ASN A 320 -17.54 -25.69 -6.63
CA ASN A 320 -16.14 -25.94 -6.96
C ASN A 320 -15.19 -25.43 -5.84
N PRO A 321 -15.30 -25.93 -4.60
CA PRO A 321 -14.64 -25.31 -3.44
C PRO A 321 -13.13 -25.54 -3.34
N GLN A 322 -12.53 -26.35 -4.22
CA GLN A 322 -11.13 -26.75 -4.17
C GLN A 322 -10.45 -26.74 -5.55
N ILE A 323 -10.89 -25.89 -6.45
CA ILE A 323 -10.18 -25.65 -7.72
C ILE A 323 -9.05 -24.67 -7.47
N TYR A 324 -7.91 -25.20 -7.03
CA TYR A 324 -6.71 -24.41 -6.78
C TYR A 324 -5.91 -24.18 -8.05
N TYR A 325 -5.43 -22.94 -8.25
CA TYR A 325 -4.49 -22.64 -9.33
C TYR A 325 -3.08 -23.09 -8.94
N ARG A 326 -2.61 -24.15 -9.59
CA ARG A 326 -1.27 -24.70 -9.39
C ARG A 326 -0.51 -24.65 -10.71
N GLN A 327 0.20 -23.55 -10.95
CA GLN A 327 0.81 -23.24 -12.24
C GLN A 327 1.73 -24.36 -12.77
N ASN A 328 2.57 -24.94 -11.91
CA ASN A 328 3.46 -26.03 -12.32
C ASN A 328 2.70 -27.32 -12.70
N ASP A 329 1.56 -27.57 -12.06
CA ASP A 329 0.71 -28.74 -12.40
C ASP A 329 -0.01 -28.49 -13.71
N MET A 330 -0.46 -27.26 -13.94
CA MET A 330 -1.09 -26.83 -15.19
C MET A 330 -0.10 -26.95 -16.37
N ASN A 331 1.13 -26.45 -16.21
CA ASN A 331 2.16 -26.48 -17.26
C ASN A 331 2.61 -27.91 -17.63
N ARG A 332 2.47 -28.88 -16.72
CA ARG A 332 2.73 -30.30 -17.06
C ARG A 332 1.66 -30.93 -17.95
N GLN A 333 0.51 -30.30 -18.10
CA GLN A 333 -0.65 -30.87 -18.77
C GLN A 333 -1.07 -30.10 -20.03
N TYR A 334 -0.73 -28.81 -20.13
CA TYR A 334 -1.24 -27.91 -21.15
C TYR A 334 -0.14 -26.99 -21.69
N ASP A 335 -0.17 -26.74 -22.99
CA ASP A 335 0.69 -25.80 -23.71
C ASP A 335 -0.07 -24.52 -24.09
N PRO A 336 0.65 -23.38 -24.25
CA PRO A 336 2.04 -23.14 -23.88
C PRO A 336 2.23 -23.04 -22.36
N ASP A 337 3.41 -23.37 -21.85
CA ASP A 337 3.77 -23.10 -20.44
C ASP A 337 3.55 -21.63 -20.08
N ILE A 338 2.94 -21.39 -18.93
CA ILE A 338 2.74 -20.05 -18.36
C ILE A 338 3.71 -19.86 -17.20
N VAL A 339 4.66 -18.94 -17.32
CA VAL A 339 5.73 -18.75 -16.32
C VAL A 339 5.66 -17.38 -15.62
N THR A 340 4.58 -16.63 -15.83
CA THR A 340 4.30 -15.35 -15.14
C THR A 340 3.82 -15.58 -13.71
N GLY A 341 3.60 -14.53 -12.91
CA GLY A 341 3.16 -14.63 -11.52
C GLY A 341 2.01 -15.61 -11.30
N ALA A 342 2.06 -16.40 -10.25
CA ALA A 342 1.08 -17.46 -10.01
C ALA A 342 -0.11 -17.01 -9.16
N TYR A 343 0.13 -16.32 -8.05
CA TYR A 343 -0.89 -15.98 -7.04
C TYR A 343 -1.82 -17.16 -6.66
N GLY A 344 -1.22 -18.36 -6.61
CA GLY A 344 -1.93 -19.61 -6.33
C GLY A 344 -2.15 -19.78 -4.83
N ASP A 345 -3.40 -19.70 -4.39
CA ASP A 345 -3.78 -19.98 -3.02
C ASP A 345 -4.26 -21.42 -2.85
N GLY A 346 -3.75 -22.08 -1.81
CA GLY A 346 -4.11 -23.45 -1.44
C GLY A 346 -5.08 -23.55 -0.26
N ASN A 347 -5.48 -22.41 0.33
CA ASN A 347 -6.43 -22.34 1.42
C ASN A 347 -7.38 -21.14 1.23
N VAL A 348 -8.54 -21.39 0.75
CA VAL A 348 -9.54 -20.36 0.42
C VAL A 348 -10.59 -20.14 1.52
N THR A 349 -10.30 -20.52 2.75
CA THR A 349 -11.25 -20.40 3.88
C THR A 349 -11.58 -18.94 4.17
N ASP A 350 -10.59 -18.08 4.14
CA ASP A 350 -10.75 -16.66 4.40
C ASP A 350 -11.36 -15.90 3.22
N GLU A 351 -11.14 -16.34 1.97
CA GLU A 351 -11.87 -15.83 0.82
C GLU A 351 -13.37 -16.17 0.89
N PHE A 352 -13.72 -17.39 1.30
CA PHE A 352 -15.12 -17.73 1.58
C PHE A 352 -15.72 -16.83 2.66
N MET A 353 -14.98 -16.57 3.74
CA MET A 353 -15.43 -15.66 4.80
C MET A 353 -15.68 -14.25 4.28
N TRP A 354 -14.75 -13.71 3.50
CA TRP A 354 -14.86 -12.36 2.95
C TRP A 354 -16.00 -12.28 1.93
N ALA A 355 -16.06 -13.19 0.96
CA ALA A 355 -17.12 -13.22 -0.04
C ALA A 355 -18.52 -13.36 0.58
N ALA A 356 -18.69 -14.29 1.52
CA ALA A 356 -19.95 -14.47 2.24
C ALA A 356 -20.35 -13.23 3.04
N THR A 357 -19.39 -12.58 3.70
CA THR A 357 -19.62 -11.35 4.46
C THR A 357 -20.09 -10.23 3.55
N GLU A 358 -19.42 -9.98 2.43
CA GLU A 358 -19.78 -8.91 1.51
C GLU A 358 -21.16 -9.17 0.85
N LEU A 359 -21.47 -10.42 0.49
CA LEU A 359 -22.80 -10.80 0.01
C LEU A 359 -23.88 -10.58 1.07
N PHE A 360 -23.63 -10.99 2.32
CA PHE A 360 -24.55 -10.78 3.43
C PHE A 360 -24.85 -9.30 3.67
N ILE A 361 -23.82 -8.47 3.77
CA ILE A 361 -23.96 -7.02 3.99
C ILE A 361 -24.75 -6.38 2.84
N THR A 362 -24.48 -6.79 1.60
CA THR A 362 -25.07 -6.15 0.41
C THR A 362 -26.50 -6.61 0.14
N THR A 363 -26.82 -7.89 0.38
CA THR A 363 -28.13 -8.46 0.04
C THR A 363 -29.07 -8.56 1.24
N GLY A 364 -28.56 -8.55 2.47
CA GLY A 364 -29.31 -8.84 3.69
C GLY A 364 -29.69 -10.33 3.87
N ASP A 365 -29.23 -11.23 2.96
CA ASP A 365 -29.59 -12.64 3.03
C ASP A 365 -28.68 -13.39 4.01
N GLU A 366 -29.27 -13.80 5.14
CA GLU A 366 -28.58 -14.52 6.22
C GLU A 366 -27.91 -15.83 5.79
N LYS A 367 -28.34 -16.43 4.68
CA LYS A 367 -27.77 -17.70 4.20
C LYS A 367 -26.27 -17.60 3.99
N TYR A 368 -25.77 -16.46 3.49
CA TYR A 368 -24.34 -16.23 3.27
C TYR A 368 -23.57 -16.19 4.60
N PHE A 369 -24.04 -15.40 5.56
CA PHE A 369 -23.40 -15.30 6.88
C PHE A 369 -23.36 -16.67 7.61
N ARG A 370 -24.42 -17.48 7.46
CA ARG A 370 -24.52 -18.80 8.08
C ARG A 370 -23.74 -19.89 7.36
N SER A 371 -23.29 -19.65 6.13
CA SER A 371 -22.55 -20.64 5.33
C SER A 371 -21.09 -20.78 5.70
N VAL A 372 -20.53 -19.83 6.48
CA VAL A 372 -19.11 -19.78 6.83
C VAL A 372 -18.90 -19.77 8.35
N ASN A 373 -17.74 -20.26 8.78
CA ASN A 373 -17.28 -20.08 10.16
C ASN A 373 -16.37 -18.86 10.22
N LEU A 374 -16.84 -17.75 10.80
CA LEU A 374 -16.06 -16.52 10.94
C LEU A 374 -14.83 -16.67 11.84
N PHE A 375 -14.81 -17.68 12.71
CA PHE A 375 -13.75 -17.88 13.71
C PHE A 375 -13.18 -19.30 13.66
N PRO A 376 -12.53 -19.72 12.55
CA PRO A 376 -11.94 -21.06 12.45
C PRO A 376 -10.82 -21.28 13.48
N ASP A 377 -10.19 -20.19 13.91
CA ASP A 377 -9.14 -20.13 14.92
C ASP A 377 -9.15 -18.76 15.64
N THR A 378 -8.07 -18.45 16.39
CA THR A 378 -7.90 -17.15 17.09
C THR A 378 -6.97 -16.19 16.37
N ALA A 379 -6.39 -16.55 15.23
CA ALA A 379 -5.44 -15.74 14.52
C ALA A 379 -6.08 -14.50 13.86
N MET A 380 -5.32 -13.42 13.83
CA MET A 380 -5.66 -12.15 13.19
C MET A 380 -4.52 -11.77 12.20
N PRO A 381 -4.35 -12.52 11.10
CA PRO A 381 -3.24 -12.29 10.19
C PRO A 381 -3.40 -10.94 9.48
N ILE A 382 -2.29 -10.19 9.38
CA ILE A 382 -2.26 -8.94 8.60
C ILE A 382 -2.56 -9.26 7.14
N PRO A 383 -3.45 -8.50 6.47
CA PRO A 383 -3.88 -8.81 5.12
C PRO A 383 -2.76 -8.86 4.09
N SER A 384 -2.86 -9.84 3.20
CA SER A 384 -2.05 -10.03 1.99
C SER A 384 -2.92 -10.69 0.92
N TRP A 385 -2.39 -10.88 -0.30
CA TRP A 385 -3.18 -11.47 -1.39
C TRP A 385 -3.73 -12.88 -1.08
N ASN A 386 -3.11 -13.61 -0.15
CA ASN A 386 -3.54 -14.93 0.31
C ASN A 386 -4.02 -14.94 1.77
N GLN A 387 -4.33 -13.78 2.33
CA GLN A 387 -4.86 -13.61 3.69
C GLN A 387 -5.82 -12.41 3.72
N VAL A 388 -7.10 -12.67 3.48
CA VAL A 388 -8.13 -11.63 3.35
C VAL A 388 -9.14 -11.59 4.49
N ARG A 389 -8.95 -12.41 5.53
CA ARG A 389 -9.86 -12.53 6.69
C ARG A 389 -10.23 -11.19 7.31
N LEU A 390 -9.26 -10.31 7.53
CA LEU A 390 -9.52 -9.02 8.19
C LEU A 390 -10.39 -8.08 7.35
N LEU A 391 -10.41 -8.23 6.02
CA LEU A 391 -11.31 -7.45 5.17
C LEU A 391 -12.78 -7.75 5.51
N ALA A 392 -13.11 -9.03 5.76
CA ALA A 392 -14.44 -9.41 6.24
C ALA A 392 -14.78 -8.77 7.59
N TYR A 393 -13.83 -8.78 8.53
CA TYR A 393 -14.04 -8.22 9.87
C TYR A 393 -14.19 -6.70 9.83
N TYR A 394 -13.37 -5.99 9.05
CA TYR A 394 -13.49 -4.55 8.87
C TYR A 394 -14.86 -4.18 8.28
N SER A 395 -15.35 -4.93 7.29
CA SER A 395 -16.67 -4.69 6.71
C SER A 395 -17.82 -4.90 7.71
N LEU A 396 -17.73 -5.93 8.56
CA LEU A 396 -18.71 -6.16 9.62
C LEU A 396 -18.70 -5.04 10.68
N LEU A 397 -17.53 -4.56 11.07
CA LEU A 397 -17.39 -3.43 12.01
C LEU A 397 -17.96 -2.15 11.41
N ARG A 398 -17.63 -1.84 10.17
CA ARG A 398 -18.11 -0.65 9.44
C ARG A 398 -19.63 -0.57 9.35
N LYS A 399 -20.29 -1.72 9.25
CA LYS A 399 -21.74 -1.85 9.05
C LYS A 399 -22.48 -2.30 10.30
N GLU A 400 -21.86 -2.31 11.48
CA GLU A 400 -22.44 -2.91 12.70
C GLU A 400 -23.81 -2.36 13.06
N ASP A 401 -24.04 -1.06 12.85
CA ASP A 401 -25.32 -0.41 13.17
C ASP A 401 -26.47 -0.83 12.22
N ASP A 402 -26.14 -1.27 11.01
CA ASP A 402 -27.08 -1.69 9.98
C ASP A 402 -27.37 -3.20 10.04
N LEU A 403 -26.57 -3.96 10.79
CA LEU A 403 -26.64 -5.43 10.80
C LEU A 403 -27.72 -5.96 11.76
N PRO A 404 -28.36 -7.11 11.43
CA PRO A 404 -29.32 -7.76 12.31
C PRO A 404 -28.71 -8.17 13.65
N LYS A 405 -29.52 -8.15 14.72
CA LYS A 405 -29.09 -8.45 16.10
C LYS A 405 -28.40 -9.81 16.26
N PHE A 406 -28.68 -10.80 15.41
CA PHE A 406 -28.01 -12.10 15.52
C PHE A 406 -26.50 -12.02 15.23
N ALA A 407 -26.03 -11.01 14.49
CA ALA A 407 -24.63 -10.79 14.22
C ALA A 407 -23.86 -10.11 15.37
N SER A 408 -24.56 -9.46 16.33
CA SER A 408 -23.93 -8.64 17.38
C SER A 408 -22.90 -9.40 18.21
N GLY A 409 -23.13 -10.68 18.52
CA GLY A 409 -22.17 -11.50 19.26
C GLY A 409 -20.87 -11.75 18.49
N ASN A 410 -20.93 -11.85 17.16
CA ASN A 410 -19.76 -12.00 16.30
C ASN A 410 -18.99 -10.68 16.23
N ILE A 411 -19.68 -9.55 16.11
CA ILE A 411 -19.09 -8.22 16.07
C ILE A 411 -18.30 -7.93 17.36
N GLU A 412 -18.87 -8.26 18.51
CA GLU A 412 -18.18 -8.09 19.79
C GLU A 412 -16.88 -8.92 19.88
N ILE A 413 -16.90 -10.17 19.39
CA ILE A 413 -15.70 -11.00 19.32
C ILE A 413 -14.65 -10.37 18.39
N ILE A 414 -15.07 -9.81 17.25
CA ILE A 414 -14.16 -9.11 16.32
C ILE A 414 -13.52 -7.91 17.00
N LYS A 415 -14.29 -7.05 17.69
CA LYS A 415 -13.80 -5.90 18.43
C LYS A 415 -12.72 -6.29 19.43
N ILE A 416 -13.00 -7.29 20.27
CA ILE A 416 -12.04 -7.79 21.28
C ILE A 416 -10.74 -8.30 20.63
N ARG A 417 -10.86 -9.05 19.53
CA ARG A 417 -9.69 -9.59 18.82
C ARG A 417 -8.88 -8.50 18.13
N LEU A 418 -9.57 -7.53 17.51
CA LEU A 418 -8.90 -6.41 16.83
C LEU A 418 -8.18 -5.50 17.83
N GLU A 419 -8.80 -5.22 18.98
CA GLU A 419 -8.16 -4.45 20.04
C GLU A 419 -6.92 -5.17 20.60
N ARG A 420 -7.00 -6.50 20.78
CA ARG A 420 -5.83 -7.30 21.17
C ARG A 420 -4.71 -7.19 20.13
N LEU A 421 -5.01 -7.39 18.83
CA LEU A 421 -4.04 -7.23 17.76
C LEU A 421 -3.41 -5.84 17.77
N ALA A 422 -4.23 -4.79 17.91
CA ALA A 422 -3.74 -3.41 17.95
C ALA A 422 -2.81 -3.15 19.14
N ASN A 423 -3.12 -3.70 20.32
CA ASN A 423 -2.24 -3.62 21.49
C ASN A 423 -0.91 -4.36 21.26
N GLU A 424 -0.95 -5.58 20.68
CA GLU A 424 0.24 -6.35 20.34
C GLU A 424 1.13 -5.60 19.33
N LEU A 425 0.52 -4.94 18.33
CA LEU A 425 1.25 -4.16 17.32
C LEU A 425 2.01 -2.97 17.91
N ILE A 426 1.42 -2.26 18.87
CA ILE A 426 2.05 -1.07 19.50
C ILE A 426 2.81 -1.38 20.80
N GLU A 427 2.85 -2.64 21.22
CA GLU A 427 3.65 -3.06 22.37
C GLU A 427 5.13 -2.73 22.13
N ASP A 428 5.80 -2.21 23.15
CA ASP A 428 7.23 -1.85 23.13
C ASP A 428 7.66 -0.88 22.01
N LEU A 429 6.73 -0.16 21.38
CA LEU A 429 7.01 0.77 20.29
C LEU A 429 8.12 1.78 20.66
N GLY A 430 8.14 2.25 21.91
CA GLY A 430 9.14 3.20 22.41
C GLY A 430 10.57 2.66 22.48
N SER A 431 10.76 1.34 22.46
CA SER A 431 12.07 0.67 22.50
C SER A 431 12.53 0.15 21.12
N ARG A 432 11.69 0.27 20.08
CA ARG A 432 12.05 -0.18 18.72
C ARG A 432 13.00 0.83 18.04
N PRO A 433 13.97 0.34 17.24
CA PRO A 433 15.03 1.19 16.67
C PRO A 433 14.54 2.42 15.91
N TYR A 434 13.45 2.29 15.17
CA TYR A 434 12.91 3.40 14.35
C TYR A 434 11.55 3.89 14.85
N HIS A 435 11.14 3.51 16.05
CA HIS A 435 9.83 3.88 16.62
C HIS A 435 8.67 3.64 15.63
N ALA A 436 8.70 2.52 14.92
CA ALA A 436 7.70 2.11 13.94
C ALA A 436 7.00 0.83 14.40
N VAL A 437 5.75 0.64 14.00
CA VAL A 437 5.02 -0.61 14.25
C VAL A 437 5.59 -1.72 13.36
N MET A 438 6.00 -1.39 12.14
CA MET A 438 6.77 -2.27 11.28
C MET A 438 8.04 -2.77 11.98
N GLY A 439 8.28 -4.08 11.94
CA GLY A 439 9.34 -4.73 12.68
C GLY A 439 8.92 -5.15 14.10
N SER A 440 7.61 -5.32 14.36
CA SER A 440 7.13 -6.02 15.55
C SER A 440 7.65 -7.46 15.63
N SER A 441 8.00 -8.01 14.47
CA SER A 441 8.57 -9.33 14.29
C SER A 441 9.55 -9.35 13.11
N PRO A 442 10.62 -10.18 13.14
CA PRO A 442 11.44 -10.44 11.95
C PRO A 442 10.64 -10.96 10.75
N ARG A 443 9.47 -11.56 11.00
CA ARG A 443 8.56 -12.06 9.95
C ARG A 443 7.83 -10.96 9.18
N ASP A 444 7.91 -9.72 9.62
CA ASP A 444 7.35 -8.58 8.90
C ASP A 444 8.18 -8.25 7.65
N PHE A 445 9.48 -8.60 7.65
CA PHE A 445 10.40 -8.37 6.54
C PHE A 445 10.33 -9.54 5.54
N VAL A 446 9.44 -9.39 4.59
CA VAL A 446 9.15 -10.38 3.54
C VAL A 446 9.03 -9.69 2.19
N TRP A 447 8.85 -10.44 1.12
CA TRP A 447 8.53 -9.87 -0.18
C TRP A 447 7.24 -9.04 -0.10
N GLY A 448 7.35 -7.72 -0.36
CA GLY A 448 6.26 -6.76 -0.14
C GLY A 448 6.14 -6.25 1.31
N SER A 449 7.22 -6.22 2.07
CA SER A 449 7.25 -5.82 3.49
C SER A 449 6.65 -4.44 3.75
N ASN A 450 6.78 -3.49 2.83
CA ASN A 450 6.15 -2.17 2.95
C ASN A 450 4.61 -2.24 2.91
N SER A 451 4.05 -3.23 2.20
CA SER A 451 2.62 -3.54 2.27
C SER A 451 2.21 -4.07 3.65
N VAL A 452 3.08 -4.85 4.30
CA VAL A 452 2.83 -5.28 5.70
C VAL A 452 2.74 -4.05 6.62
N ALA A 453 3.68 -3.11 6.50
CA ALA A 453 3.65 -1.85 7.28
C ALA A 453 2.35 -1.06 7.05
N ALA A 454 1.92 -0.91 5.79
CA ALA A 454 0.69 -0.20 5.46
C ALA A 454 -0.56 -0.93 6.00
N ASN A 455 -0.64 -2.26 5.86
CA ASN A 455 -1.76 -3.06 6.37
C ASN A 455 -1.81 -3.15 7.91
N GLN A 456 -0.67 -3.14 8.60
CA GLN A 456 -0.62 -2.95 10.06
C GLN A 456 -1.23 -1.59 10.44
N GLY A 457 -0.92 -0.53 9.67
CA GLY A 457 -1.53 0.78 9.83
C GLY A 457 -3.05 0.74 9.65
N ILE A 458 -3.57 0.01 8.66
CA ILE A 458 -5.03 -0.17 8.44
C ILE A 458 -5.67 -0.89 9.64
N ALA A 459 -5.04 -1.94 10.17
CA ALA A 459 -5.54 -2.64 11.35
C ALA A 459 -5.66 -1.70 12.56
N LEU A 460 -4.65 -0.85 12.77
CA LEU A 460 -4.65 0.17 13.83
C LEU A 460 -5.69 1.26 13.61
N ILE A 461 -5.92 1.71 12.38
CA ILE A 461 -6.99 2.67 12.04
C ILE A 461 -8.35 2.06 12.36
N ASN A 462 -8.62 0.82 11.95
CA ASN A 462 -9.88 0.14 12.27
C ASN A 462 -10.08 -0.04 13.79
N ALA A 463 -9.00 -0.33 14.54
CA ALA A 463 -9.06 -0.34 16.00
C ALA A 463 -9.34 1.04 16.59
N TYR A 464 -8.78 2.10 16.03
CA TYR A 464 -9.08 3.49 16.41
C TYR A 464 -10.54 3.84 16.14
N LEU A 465 -11.07 3.53 14.97
CA LEU A 465 -12.47 3.79 14.60
C LEU A 465 -13.44 3.05 15.53
N SER A 466 -13.08 1.83 15.97
CA SER A 466 -13.90 1.04 16.90
C SER A 466 -13.83 1.49 18.35
N THR A 467 -12.72 2.09 18.82
CA THR A 467 -12.46 2.35 20.25
C THR A 467 -12.29 3.82 20.61
N GLY A 468 -11.95 4.68 19.65
CA GLY A 468 -11.52 6.06 19.88
C GLY A 468 -10.13 6.21 20.53
N ASN A 469 -9.39 5.11 20.73
CA ASN A 469 -8.07 5.16 21.36
C ASN A 469 -7.00 5.71 20.41
N ARG A 470 -6.61 6.96 20.62
CA ARG A 470 -5.66 7.69 19.79
C ARG A 470 -4.30 6.99 19.64
N ARG A 471 -3.86 6.18 20.60
CA ARG A 471 -2.59 5.44 20.50
C ARG A 471 -2.52 4.54 19.26
N TYR A 472 -3.66 4.03 18.81
CA TYR A 472 -3.72 3.24 17.59
C TYR A 472 -3.50 4.08 16.34
N LEU A 473 -4.11 5.28 16.30
CA LEU A 473 -3.88 6.21 15.19
C LEU A 473 -2.44 6.75 15.17
N ASP A 474 -1.85 7.03 16.35
CA ASP A 474 -0.43 7.39 16.48
C ASP A 474 0.46 6.24 15.93
N GLY A 475 0.14 4.98 16.25
CA GLY A 475 0.83 3.82 15.70
C GLY A 475 0.74 3.70 14.17
N ALA A 476 -0.44 3.98 13.59
CA ALA A 476 -0.63 4.01 12.14
C ALA A 476 0.22 5.12 11.48
N LEU A 477 0.26 6.31 12.08
CA LEU A 477 1.11 7.42 11.64
C LEU A 477 2.60 7.05 11.69
N HIS A 478 3.04 6.33 12.72
CA HIS A 478 4.42 5.86 12.83
C HIS A 478 4.81 4.88 11.71
N ASN A 479 3.86 4.08 11.20
CA ASN A 479 4.12 3.26 10.01
C ASN A 479 4.15 4.09 8.71
N LEU A 480 3.37 5.18 8.60
CA LEU A 480 3.52 6.12 7.49
C LEU A 480 4.90 6.81 7.54
N ASP A 481 5.36 7.21 8.74
CA ASP A 481 6.70 7.76 8.92
C ASP A 481 7.81 6.77 8.51
N TYR A 482 7.62 5.47 8.82
CA TYR A 482 8.52 4.41 8.38
C TYR A 482 8.58 4.35 6.85
N LEU A 483 7.45 4.33 6.18
CA LEU A 483 7.36 4.30 4.72
C LEU A 483 7.96 5.55 4.08
N ALA A 484 7.90 6.69 4.75
CA ALA A 484 8.39 7.98 4.29
C ALA A 484 9.84 8.32 4.71
N GLY A 485 10.60 7.34 5.27
CA GLY A 485 12.06 7.49 5.45
C GLY A 485 12.60 7.29 6.87
N ARG A 486 11.76 7.21 7.92
CA ARG A 486 12.22 6.88 9.27
C ARG A 486 12.39 5.37 9.44
N ASN A 487 13.32 4.81 8.70
CA ASN A 487 13.61 3.37 8.62
C ASN A 487 15.11 3.11 8.50
N ALA A 488 15.52 1.85 8.52
CA ALA A 488 16.92 1.45 8.48
C ALA A 488 17.64 1.92 7.22
N THR A 489 16.98 1.83 6.07
CA THR A 489 17.56 2.17 4.76
C THR A 489 17.63 3.67 4.51
N GLY A 490 16.78 4.47 5.15
CA GLY A 490 16.63 5.91 4.92
C GLY A 490 16.01 6.27 3.57
N TYR A 491 15.42 5.33 2.87
CA TYR A 491 14.57 5.63 1.72
C TYR A 491 13.16 6.02 2.18
N SER A 492 12.62 7.09 1.59
CA SER A 492 11.18 7.18 1.45
C SER A 492 10.79 6.22 0.34
N PHE A 493 10.09 5.14 0.67
CA PHE A 493 9.81 4.04 -0.27
C PHE A 493 8.75 4.38 -1.32
N VAL A 494 8.22 5.60 -1.31
CA VAL A 494 7.24 6.08 -2.29
C VAL A 494 7.93 6.92 -3.35
N THR A 495 7.87 6.51 -4.60
CA THR A 495 8.51 7.20 -5.72
C THR A 495 8.04 8.65 -5.82
N GLY A 496 8.99 9.58 -5.95
CA GLY A 496 8.73 11.01 -6.08
C GLY A 496 8.30 11.74 -4.80
N HIS A 497 8.27 11.07 -3.64
CA HIS A 497 7.89 11.64 -2.34
C HIS A 497 9.00 11.49 -1.31
N GLY A 498 9.74 12.55 -1.06
CA GLY A 498 10.92 12.61 -0.19
C GLY A 498 12.16 13.03 -0.94
N HIS A 499 13.30 13.03 -0.27
CA HIS A 499 14.59 13.44 -0.82
C HIS A 499 15.43 12.25 -1.31
N ARG A 500 15.23 11.09 -0.71
CA ARG A 500 15.85 9.83 -1.12
C ARG A 500 14.74 8.81 -1.37
N THR A 501 14.36 8.66 -2.64
CA THR A 501 13.31 7.75 -3.09
C THR A 501 13.88 6.70 -4.05
N PRO A 502 13.23 5.55 -4.24
CA PRO A 502 13.60 4.60 -5.27
C PRO A 502 13.55 5.26 -6.65
N MET A 503 14.65 5.13 -7.41
CA MET A 503 14.81 5.70 -8.75
C MET A 503 14.87 4.63 -9.84
N HIS A 504 15.24 3.40 -9.49
CA HIS A 504 15.44 2.27 -10.39
C HIS A 504 14.48 1.12 -10.07
N ILE A 505 13.20 1.46 -9.86
CA ILE A 505 12.16 0.47 -9.50
C ILE A 505 11.98 -0.59 -10.58
N HIS A 506 11.70 -1.83 -10.16
CA HIS A 506 11.32 -2.89 -11.08
C HIS A 506 9.87 -2.67 -11.57
N HIS A 507 9.72 -1.72 -12.50
CA HIS A 507 8.45 -1.33 -13.12
C HIS A 507 8.71 -0.99 -14.59
N ARG A 508 8.25 -1.85 -15.50
CA ARG A 508 8.55 -1.73 -16.94
C ARG A 508 8.22 -0.37 -17.53
N PRO A 509 7.06 0.27 -17.25
CA PRO A 509 6.77 1.59 -17.80
C PRO A 509 7.76 2.68 -17.33
N SER A 510 8.27 2.59 -16.08
CA SER A 510 9.25 3.54 -15.56
C SER A 510 10.67 3.31 -16.08
N ASP A 511 11.02 2.05 -16.36
CA ASP A 511 12.37 1.69 -16.78
C ASP A 511 12.56 1.78 -18.30
N ALA A 512 11.53 1.44 -19.09
CA ALA A 512 11.58 1.53 -20.55
C ALA A 512 11.40 2.96 -21.08
N ASP A 513 10.85 3.88 -20.28
CA ASP A 513 10.74 5.29 -20.59
C ASP A 513 12.12 5.96 -20.48
N PRO A 514 12.53 6.86 -21.41
CA PRO A 514 13.81 7.57 -21.32
C PRO A 514 13.86 8.64 -20.21
N LEU A 515 12.82 8.82 -19.43
CA LEU A 515 12.78 9.79 -18.34
C LEU A 515 13.70 9.36 -17.17
N PRO A 516 14.38 10.33 -16.52
CA PRO A 516 15.24 10.01 -15.37
C PRO A 516 14.46 9.64 -14.11
N ASP A 517 13.20 10.08 -14.01
CA ASP A 517 12.38 9.86 -12.83
C ASP A 517 11.31 8.78 -13.11
N PRO A 518 11.11 7.83 -12.19
CA PRO A 518 10.03 6.85 -12.33
C PRO A 518 8.65 7.51 -12.19
N VAL A 519 7.60 6.77 -12.52
CA VAL A 519 6.21 7.16 -12.22
C VAL A 519 6.06 7.43 -10.72
N PRO A 520 5.48 8.58 -10.32
CA PRO A 520 5.37 8.95 -8.91
C PRO A 520 4.23 8.24 -8.18
N GLY A 521 4.34 8.15 -6.86
CA GLY A 521 3.30 7.61 -5.98
C GLY A 521 3.26 6.08 -5.90
N LEU A 522 4.23 5.39 -6.45
CA LEU A 522 4.38 3.94 -6.38
C LEU A 522 5.14 3.53 -5.12
N LEU A 523 4.59 2.59 -4.36
CA LEU A 523 5.24 2.02 -3.18
C LEU A 523 6.15 0.85 -3.58
N ALA A 524 7.45 0.99 -3.38
CA ALA A 524 8.41 -0.12 -3.54
C ALA A 524 8.16 -1.23 -2.50
N GLY A 525 8.49 -2.46 -2.84
CA GLY A 525 8.25 -3.66 -2.02
C GLY A 525 8.82 -3.60 -0.61
N GLY A 526 9.99 -3.01 -0.44
CA GLY A 526 10.64 -2.83 0.86
C GLY A 526 11.63 -3.94 1.23
N PRO A 527 12.27 -3.81 2.39
CA PRO A 527 13.32 -4.74 2.83
C PRO A 527 12.85 -6.20 2.88
N ASN A 528 13.64 -7.09 2.26
CA ASN A 528 13.33 -8.51 2.12
C ASN A 528 14.60 -9.36 2.19
N PRO A 529 14.92 -9.98 3.35
CA PRO A 529 16.12 -10.80 3.52
C PRO A 529 16.07 -12.11 2.70
N GLY A 530 14.92 -12.45 2.11
CA GLY A 530 14.81 -13.62 1.21
C GLY A 530 15.53 -13.45 -0.12
N GLN A 531 15.71 -12.21 -0.63
CA GLN A 531 16.51 -11.87 -1.82
C GLN A 531 16.32 -12.83 -3.00
N GLN A 532 15.04 -13.16 -3.30
CA GLN A 532 14.68 -14.24 -4.25
C GLN A 532 15.09 -13.94 -5.69
N ASP A 533 15.47 -12.71 -6.00
CA ASP A 533 15.92 -12.23 -7.31
C ASP A 533 17.41 -12.50 -7.60
N GLY A 534 18.20 -12.76 -6.55
CA GLY A 534 19.63 -13.00 -6.67
C GLY A 534 20.45 -11.76 -7.06
N CYS A 535 19.92 -10.56 -6.85
CA CYS A 535 20.66 -9.30 -7.06
C CYS A 535 21.71 -9.06 -5.95
N ASP A 536 22.61 -8.13 -6.18
CA ASP A 536 23.61 -7.73 -5.18
C ASP A 536 22.98 -6.77 -4.16
N TYR A 537 22.65 -7.29 -2.99
CA TYR A 537 22.12 -6.48 -1.90
C TYR A 537 23.22 -5.92 -1.00
N PRO A 538 23.07 -4.70 -0.47
CA PRO A 538 24.06 -4.11 0.42
C PRO A 538 24.09 -4.78 1.82
N SER A 539 23.01 -5.49 2.20
CA SER A 539 22.86 -6.15 3.50
C SER A 539 21.89 -7.33 3.40
N ASP A 540 22.10 -8.36 4.22
CA ASP A 540 21.18 -9.49 4.44
C ASP A 540 20.38 -9.33 5.76
N ILE A 541 20.63 -8.24 6.48
CA ILE A 541 19.92 -7.89 7.71
C ILE A 541 18.46 -7.53 7.37
N PRO A 542 17.47 -8.08 8.09
CA PRO A 542 16.06 -7.97 7.69
C PRO A 542 15.58 -6.56 7.37
N ASP A 543 15.88 -5.56 8.21
CA ASP A 543 15.42 -4.18 8.03
C ASP A 543 16.27 -3.36 7.04
N GLU A 544 17.40 -3.89 6.59
CA GLU A 544 18.33 -3.26 5.64
C GLU A 544 18.36 -3.92 4.26
N SER A 545 17.74 -5.08 4.10
CA SER A 545 17.81 -5.91 2.88
C SER A 545 16.96 -5.33 1.75
N PHE A 546 17.39 -4.16 1.23
CA PHE A 546 16.77 -3.41 0.15
C PHE A 546 17.84 -2.87 -0.81
N VAL A 547 17.59 -2.95 -2.10
CA VAL A 547 18.44 -2.36 -3.13
C VAL A 547 17.60 -1.62 -4.17
N ASP A 548 17.96 -0.36 -4.45
CA ASP A 548 17.34 0.44 -5.52
C ASP A 548 18.01 0.13 -6.87
N ASP A 549 17.68 -1.02 -7.41
CA ASP A 549 18.14 -1.50 -8.71
C ASP A 549 17.00 -2.19 -9.44
N TRP A 550 16.92 -1.99 -10.76
CA TRP A 550 15.96 -2.68 -11.64
C TRP A 550 16.02 -4.21 -11.48
N CYS A 551 17.19 -4.78 -11.24
CA CYS A 551 17.35 -6.22 -11.01
C CYS A 551 16.39 -6.71 -9.92
N SER A 552 16.20 -5.92 -8.85
CA SER A 552 15.48 -6.36 -7.67
C SER A 552 13.97 -6.29 -7.82
N TYR A 553 13.36 -7.41 -8.22
CA TYR A 553 11.92 -7.59 -8.08
C TYR A 553 11.50 -8.02 -6.67
N ALA A 554 12.41 -8.54 -5.85
CA ALA A 554 12.07 -9.04 -4.51
C ALA A 554 12.00 -7.93 -3.44
N SER A 555 12.63 -6.75 -3.66
CA SER A 555 12.57 -5.61 -2.73
C SER A 555 12.15 -4.30 -3.38
N ASN A 556 12.43 -4.11 -4.68
CA ASN A 556 12.25 -2.84 -5.39
C ASN A 556 11.18 -2.87 -6.51
N GLU A 557 10.40 -3.95 -6.61
CA GLU A 557 9.20 -3.98 -7.44
C GLU A 557 8.10 -3.15 -6.81
N ILE A 558 7.14 -2.75 -7.63
CA ILE A 558 5.86 -2.16 -7.18
C ILE A 558 4.73 -3.14 -7.46
N ALA A 559 3.64 -3.05 -6.72
CA ALA A 559 2.45 -3.84 -7.03
C ALA A 559 1.18 -3.11 -6.58
N ILE A 560 0.06 -3.39 -7.27
CA ILE A 560 -1.22 -2.74 -6.95
C ILE A 560 -1.70 -3.07 -5.54
N ASN A 561 -1.49 -4.31 -5.06
CA ASN A 561 -1.86 -4.74 -3.72
C ASN A 561 -0.93 -4.17 -2.63
N TRP A 562 0.23 -3.64 -2.98
CA TRP A 562 1.09 -2.90 -2.06
C TRP A 562 0.72 -1.42 -2.03
N ASN A 563 0.32 -0.88 -3.16
CA ASN A 563 -0.05 0.53 -3.28
C ASN A 563 -1.44 0.83 -2.68
N ALA A 564 -2.40 -0.10 -2.77
CA ALA A 564 -3.73 0.08 -2.22
C ALA A 564 -3.76 0.33 -0.70
N PRO A 565 -3.02 -0.42 0.15
CA PRO A 565 -2.94 -0.10 1.57
C PRO A 565 -2.23 1.24 1.85
N LEU A 566 -1.31 1.71 1.00
CA LEU A 566 -0.77 3.06 1.11
C LEU A 566 -1.84 4.13 0.84
N VAL A 567 -2.71 3.93 -0.17
CA VAL A 567 -3.85 4.83 -0.45
C VAL A 567 -4.77 4.90 0.76
N TYR A 568 -5.12 3.74 1.34
CA TYR A 568 -5.96 3.71 2.55
C TYR A 568 -5.28 4.41 3.72
N LEU A 569 -4.03 4.01 4.06
CA LEU A 569 -3.30 4.53 5.22
C LEU A 569 -3.11 6.05 5.16
N SER A 570 -2.59 6.56 4.04
CA SER A 570 -2.34 7.99 3.89
C SER A 570 -3.64 8.81 3.84
N GLY A 571 -4.66 8.32 3.13
CA GLY A 571 -5.97 8.97 3.05
C GLY A 571 -6.71 8.98 4.38
N ALA A 572 -6.65 7.88 5.15
CA ALA A 572 -7.26 7.79 6.47
C ALA A 572 -6.61 8.77 7.48
N ILE A 573 -5.28 8.85 7.49
CA ILE A 573 -4.55 9.80 8.34
C ILE A 573 -4.91 11.23 7.98
N GLU A 574 -4.97 11.59 6.70
CA GLU A 574 -5.43 12.92 6.24
C GLU A 574 -6.88 13.18 6.63
N ALA A 575 -7.78 12.20 6.50
CA ALA A 575 -9.18 12.35 6.89
C ALA A 575 -9.37 12.57 8.39
N LEU A 576 -8.54 11.93 9.22
CA LEU A 576 -8.68 11.91 10.69
C LEU A 576 -7.87 12.99 11.42
N GLN A 577 -6.92 13.66 10.74
CA GLN A 577 -5.94 14.54 11.40
C GLN A 577 -6.55 15.65 12.27
N PHE A 578 -7.65 16.26 11.81
CA PHE A 578 -8.31 17.35 12.56
C PHE A 578 -9.06 16.83 13.79
N ASP A 579 -9.75 15.71 13.65
CA ASP A 579 -10.51 15.09 14.75
C ASP A 579 -9.56 14.47 15.79
N ALA A 580 -8.41 13.98 15.35
CA ALA A 580 -7.32 13.53 16.22
C ALA A 580 -6.55 14.70 16.89
N GLY A 581 -6.78 15.94 16.47
CA GLY A 581 -6.08 17.12 16.97
C GLY A 581 -4.61 17.20 16.51
N TYR A 582 -4.23 16.53 15.42
CA TYR A 582 -2.88 16.62 14.84
C TYR A 582 -2.63 17.99 14.20
N SER A 583 -3.68 18.63 13.69
CA SER A 583 -3.65 19.98 13.16
C SER A 583 -4.80 20.81 13.75
N GLY A 584 -4.60 22.11 13.88
CA GLY A 584 -5.69 23.04 14.20
C GLY A 584 -6.63 23.19 12.99
N ARG A 585 -7.94 23.34 13.25
CA ARG A 585 -8.94 23.65 12.21
C ARG A 585 -8.79 25.08 11.73
#